data_95082ab8b5804f2c6a7938d7c2b9e19b
#
_entry.id   95082ab8b5804f2c6a7938d7c2b9e19b
#
_cell.length_a   1.000
_cell.length_b   1.000
_cell.length_c   1.000
_cell.angle_alpha   90.00
_cell.angle_beta   90.00
_cell.angle_gamma   90.00
#
_symmetry.space_group_name_H-M   'P 1'
#
loop_
_entity.id
_entity.type
_entity.pdbx_description
1 polymer ?
#
loop_
_entity_poly.entity_id
_entity_poly.type
_entity_poly.pdbx_seq_one_letter_code
_entity_poly.pdbx_strand_id
1 'polypeptide(L)'
;MEKDFEGWSALKQKLDAIKHPPLFNEREIWWCSIGMNIGYEVYGKGRLFTRPVLVVRKQSINTFIGIPMSTRVKQRADYYPLVFKERQVTLLLGEIRKFDSRRLADKMGKIGEEKFDAIKAEIIKSFQPC
;
A
#
# COMPACT_ATOMS: atom_id res chain seq x y z
N MET A 1 -14.54 13.77 9.07
CA MET A 1 -15.09 12.46 8.72
C MET A 1 -14.87 11.48 9.86
N GLU A 2 -15.92 10.85 10.30
CA GLU A 2 -15.78 9.81 11.32
C GLU A 2 -15.17 8.54 10.72
N LYS A 3 -14.28 7.92 11.48
CA LYS A 3 -13.68 6.64 11.11
C LYS A 3 -14.55 5.50 11.65
N ASP A 4 -14.82 4.52 10.80
CA ASP A 4 -15.61 3.34 11.16
C ASP A 4 -14.71 2.25 11.74
N PHE A 5 -14.35 2.38 13.02
CA PHE A 5 -13.51 1.40 13.69
C PHE A 5 -14.23 0.06 13.90
N GLU A 6 -15.54 0.07 14.12
CA GLU A 6 -16.31 -1.16 14.30
C GLU A 6 -16.36 -2.00 13.02
N GLY A 7 -16.66 -1.35 11.88
CA GLY A 7 -16.66 -2.03 10.59
C GLY A 7 -15.29 -2.57 10.24
N TRP A 8 -14.24 -1.83 10.54
CA TRP A 8 -12.87 -2.28 10.35
C TRP A 8 -12.55 -3.50 11.23
N SER A 9 -12.94 -3.47 12.50
CA SER A 9 -12.72 -4.61 13.40
C SER A 9 -13.39 -5.89 12.88
N ALA A 10 -14.61 -5.78 12.38
CA ALA A 10 -15.33 -6.92 11.79
C ALA A 10 -14.62 -7.49 10.57
N LEU A 11 -14.19 -6.63 9.66
CA LEU A 11 -13.45 -7.04 8.46
C LEU A 11 -12.09 -7.66 8.84
N LYS A 12 -11.40 -7.05 9.79
CA LYS A 12 -10.10 -7.54 10.24
C LYS A 12 -10.17 -8.98 10.73
N GLN A 13 -11.23 -9.34 11.44
CA GLN A 13 -11.45 -10.71 11.90
C GLN A 13 -11.62 -11.67 10.72
N LYS A 14 -12.36 -11.25 9.69
CA LYS A 14 -12.54 -12.06 8.47
C LYS A 14 -11.22 -12.25 7.72
N LEU A 15 -10.43 -11.19 7.60
CA LEU A 15 -9.12 -11.27 6.94
C LEU A 15 -8.18 -12.22 7.69
N ASP A 16 -8.18 -12.16 9.01
CA ASP A 16 -7.34 -13.01 9.84
C ASP A 16 -7.69 -14.50 9.67
N ALA A 17 -8.94 -14.81 9.34
CA ALA A 17 -9.41 -16.18 9.14
C ALA A 17 -9.11 -16.76 7.76
N ILE A 18 -8.57 -15.98 6.84
CA ILE A 18 -8.25 -16.46 5.48
C ILE A 18 -7.11 -17.47 5.54
N LYS A 19 -7.35 -18.67 5.00
CA LYS A 19 -6.35 -19.76 4.98
C LYS A 19 -5.46 -19.72 3.74
N HIS A 20 -5.98 -19.23 2.61
CA HIS A 20 -5.26 -19.21 1.33
C HIS A 20 -5.25 -17.79 0.78
N PRO A 21 -4.25 -16.97 1.18
CA PRO A 21 -4.14 -15.62 0.65
C PRO A 21 -3.78 -15.62 -0.84
N PRO A 22 -4.05 -14.53 -1.56
CA PRO A 22 -3.68 -14.43 -2.97
C PRO A 22 -2.18 -14.58 -3.17
N LEU A 23 -1.78 -15.10 -4.32
CA LEU A 23 -0.38 -15.11 -4.75
C LEU A 23 -0.03 -13.71 -5.28
N PHE A 24 1.12 -13.21 -4.88
CA PHE A 24 1.56 -11.87 -5.26
C PHE A 24 3.05 -11.85 -5.56
N ASN A 25 3.50 -10.80 -6.26
CA ASN A 25 4.91 -10.61 -6.58
C ASN A 25 5.29 -9.14 -6.41
N GLU A 26 6.61 -8.89 -6.32
CA GLU A 26 7.16 -7.53 -6.33
C GLU A 26 6.77 -6.77 -7.58
N ARG A 27 6.71 -5.46 -7.51
CA ARG A 27 6.31 -4.52 -8.54
C ARG A 27 4.80 -4.49 -8.81
N GLU A 28 4.02 -5.35 -8.18
CA GLU A 28 2.57 -5.34 -8.32
C GLU A 28 1.95 -4.27 -7.45
N ILE A 29 0.86 -3.71 -7.95
CA ILE A 29 0.01 -2.78 -7.19
C ILE A 29 -1.31 -3.47 -6.93
N TRP A 30 -1.71 -3.49 -5.67
CA TRP A 30 -2.92 -4.16 -5.21
C TRP A 30 -3.79 -3.22 -4.41
N TRP A 31 -5.11 -3.37 -4.55
CA TRP A 31 -6.04 -2.85 -3.54
C TRP A 31 -5.83 -3.67 -2.28
N CYS A 32 -5.47 -2.99 -1.20
CA CYS A 32 -5.08 -3.64 0.05
C CYS A 32 -5.93 -3.08 1.19
N SER A 33 -6.54 -3.96 2.00
CA SER A 33 -7.35 -3.57 3.15
C SER A 33 -6.41 -3.15 4.28
N ILE A 34 -6.10 -1.86 4.36
CA ILE A 34 -5.16 -1.32 5.36
C ILE A 34 -5.87 -0.83 6.62
N GLY A 35 -7.18 -0.66 6.56
CA GLY A 35 -8.02 -0.44 7.73
C GLY A 35 -8.17 1.00 8.16
N MET A 36 -8.70 1.15 9.37
CA MET A 36 -8.83 2.42 10.08
C MET A 36 -7.69 2.53 11.09
N ASN A 37 -6.92 3.60 11.01
CA ASN A 37 -5.74 3.79 11.84
C ASN A 37 -5.85 5.08 12.65
N ILE A 38 -4.88 5.31 13.53
CA ILE A 38 -4.98 6.39 14.51
C ILE A 38 -4.47 7.70 13.93
N GLY A 39 -5.26 8.77 14.09
CA GLY A 39 -4.84 10.13 13.79
C GLY A 39 -4.34 10.34 12.37
N TYR A 40 -3.07 10.69 12.24
CA TYR A 40 -2.43 11.01 10.96
C TYR A 40 -1.88 9.80 10.21
N GLU A 41 -1.99 8.62 10.78
CA GLU A 41 -1.63 7.40 10.05
C GLU A 41 -2.55 7.21 8.85
N VAL A 42 -2.00 6.73 7.73
CA VAL A 42 -2.80 6.45 6.55
C VAL A 42 -3.86 5.38 6.85
N TYR A 43 -5.04 5.55 6.29
CA TYR A 43 -6.13 4.59 6.47
C TYR A 43 -6.82 4.29 5.14
N GLY A 44 -7.55 3.18 5.09
CA GLY A 44 -8.28 2.74 3.92
C GLY A 44 -9.64 3.41 3.80
N LYS A 45 -10.21 3.31 2.61
CA LYS A 45 -11.50 3.92 2.28
C LYS A 45 -12.45 2.88 1.71
N GLY A 46 -13.75 3.20 1.75
CA GLY A 46 -14.78 2.33 1.20
C GLY A 46 -15.09 1.14 2.10
N ARG A 47 -15.86 0.19 1.54
CA ARG A 47 -16.39 -0.96 2.29
C ARG A 47 -15.31 -1.93 2.78
N LEU A 48 -14.20 -2.03 2.04
CA LEU A 48 -13.10 -2.94 2.37
C LEU A 48 -11.92 -2.21 3.01
N PHE A 49 -12.08 -0.93 3.33
CA PHE A 49 -11.03 -0.12 3.96
C PHE A 49 -9.72 -0.18 3.18
N THR A 50 -9.81 0.00 1.85
CA THR A 50 -8.67 -0.24 0.96
C THR A 50 -7.97 1.04 0.52
N ARG A 51 -6.69 0.87 0.19
CA ARG A 51 -5.88 1.78 -0.61
C ARG A 51 -5.05 0.97 -1.60
N PRO A 52 -4.64 1.57 -2.72
CA PRO A 52 -3.62 0.93 -3.54
C PRO A 52 -2.31 0.84 -2.75
N VAL A 53 -1.63 -0.30 -2.86
CA VAL A 53 -0.33 -0.52 -2.22
C VAL A 53 0.60 -1.13 -3.24
N LEU A 54 1.81 -0.55 -3.37
CA LEU A 54 2.87 -1.11 -4.20
C LEU A 54 3.64 -2.15 -3.39
N VAL A 55 3.77 -3.35 -3.92
CA VAL A 55 4.61 -4.41 -3.31
C VAL A 55 6.06 -4.09 -3.63
N VAL A 56 6.83 -3.68 -2.62
CA VAL A 56 8.24 -3.33 -2.78
C VAL A 56 9.14 -4.54 -2.60
N ARG A 57 8.86 -5.37 -1.61
CA ARG A 57 9.65 -6.57 -1.34
C ARG A 57 8.76 -7.70 -0.84
N LYS A 58 8.82 -8.83 -1.52
CA LYS A 58 8.18 -10.05 -1.06
C LYS A 58 9.08 -10.73 -0.05
N GLN A 59 8.63 -10.82 1.20
CA GLN A 59 9.38 -11.48 2.26
C GLN A 59 9.10 -12.98 2.28
N SER A 60 7.84 -13.35 2.06
CA SER A 60 7.38 -14.72 1.99
C SER A 60 6.05 -14.74 1.24
N ILE A 61 5.39 -15.91 1.17
CA ILE A 61 4.04 -15.98 0.61
C ILE A 61 3.01 -15.29 1.52
N ASN A 62 3.37 -15.01 2.77
CA ASN A 62 2.46 -14.47 3.77
C ASN A 62 2.65 -12.99 4.08
N THR A 63 3.82 -12.43 3.79
CA THR A 63 4.13 -11.03 4.16
C THR A 63 4.96 -10.33 3.10
N PHE A 64 4.81 -9.01 3.05
CA PHE A 64 5.59 -8.16 2.15
C PHE A 64 5.79 -6.77 2.75
N ILE A 65 6.78 -6.06 2.25
CA ILE A 65 6.95 -4.63 2.51
C ILE A 65 6.26 -3.89 1.37
N GLY A 66 5.39 -2.96 1.70
CA GLY A 66 4.62 -2.20 0.72
C GLY A 66 4.54 -0.73 1.05
N ILE A 67 4.18 0.06 0.03
CA ILE A 67 3.98 1.50 0.15
C ILE A 67 2.56 1.83 -0.25
N PRO A 68 1.75 2.40 0.66
CA PRO A 68 0.43 2.91 0.31
C PRO A 68 0.51 4.06 -0.67
N MET A 69 -0.52 4.19 -1.49
CA MET A 69 -0.62 5.22 -2.51
C MET A 69 -1.89 6.05 -2.31
N SER A 70 -1.84 7.30 -2.77
CA SER A 70 -3.00 8.17 -2.87
C SER A 70 -3.30 8.43 -4.33
N THR A 71 -4.58 8.43 -4.70
CA THR A 71 -5.01 8.83 -6.05
C THR A 71 -5.03 10.34 -6.21
N ARG A 72 -4.82 11.10 -5.14
CA ARG A 72 -4.72 12.55 -5.18
C ARG A 72 -3.29 12.98 -5.44
N VAL A 73 -3.13 14.05 -6.20
CA VAL A 73 -1.83 14.67 -6.40
C VAL A 73 -1.52 15.50 -5.16
N LYS A 74 -0.42 15.16 -4.49
CA LYS A 74 0.03 15.85 -3.27
C LYS A 74 1.51 16.18 -3.40
N GLN A 75 1.95 17.23 -2.70
CA GLN A 75 3.35 17.65 -2.72
C GLN A 75 3.88 17.74 -1.29
N ARG A 76 4.78 16.84 -0.96
CA ARG A 76 5.54 16.80 0.28
C ARG A 76 6.88 16.13 -0.01
N ALA A 77 7.86 16.35 0.87
CA ALA A 77 9.20 15.79 0.68
C ALA A 77 9.21 14.25 0.65
N ASP A 78 8.29 13.63 1.40
CA ASP A 78 8.17 12.17 1.48
C ASP A 78 7.11 11.58 0.53
N TYR A 79 6.64 12.39 -0.43
CA TYR A 79 5.69 11.95 -1.44
C TYR A 79 6.38 11.84 -2.79
N TYR A 80 6.14 10.76 -3.49
CA TYR A 80 6.75 10.50 -4.79
C TYR A 80 5.67 10.34 -5.86
N PRO A 81 5.65 11.22 -6.89
CA PRO A 81 4.66 11.09 -7.96
C PRO A 81 4.98 9.93 -8.88
N LEU A 82 3.94 9.21 -9.29
CA LEU A 82 4.05 8.07 -10.18
C LEU A 82 2.90 8.13 -11.18
N VAL A 83 3.20 7.85 -12.46
CA VAL A 83 2.16 7.66 -13.47
C VAL A 83 1.91 6.17 -13.62
N PHE A 84 0.68 5.76 -13.36
CA PHE A 84 0.26 4.36 -13.46
C PHE A 84 -1.08 4.30 -14.19
N LYS A 85 -1.14 3.52 -15.28
CA LYS A 85 -2.33 3.42 -16.14
C LYS A 85 -2.85 4.80 -16.57
N GLU A 86 -1.95 5.65 -17.04
CA GLU A 86 -2.24 7.00 -17.55
C GLU A 86 -2.80 7.97 -16.50
N ARG A 87 -2.74 7.60 -15.22
CA ARG A 87 -3.15 8.47 -14.11
C ARG A 87 -1.97 8.79 -13.22
N GLN A 88 -1.91 10.03 -12.75
CA GLN A 88 -0.92 10.40 -11.76
C GLN A 88 -1.41 9.99 -10.37
N VAL A 89 -0.55 9.26 -9.65
CA VAL A 89 -0.80 8.84 -8.26
C VAL A 89 0.39 9.25 -7.41
N THR A 90 0.23 9.21 -6.11
CA THR A 90 1.29 9.61 -5.17
C THR A 90 1.65 8.44 -4.28
N LEU A 91 2.92 8.04 -4.28
CA LEU A 91 3.46 7.06 -3.34
C LEU A 91 3.76 7.77 -2.02
N LEU A 92 3.23 7.25 -0.93
CA LEU A 92 3.42 7.80 0.41
C LEU A 92 4.63 7.12 1.04
N LEU A 93 5.84 7.57 0.70
CA LEU A 93 7.07 6.89 1.11
C LEU A 93 7.21 6.76 2.61
N GLY A 94 6.76 7.75 3.37
CA GLY A 94 6.79 7.71 4.83
C GLY A 94 5.86 6.68 5.46
N GLU A 95 4.96 6.12 4.68
CA GLU A 95 4.00 5.11 5.15
C GLU A 95 4.43 3.68 4.80
N ILE A 96 5.66 3.50 4.35
CA ILE A 96 6.21 2.17 4.04
C ILE A 96 6.13 1.27 5.29
N ARG A 97 5.62 0.06 5.10
CA ARG A 97 5.44 -0.87 6.20
C ARG A 97 5.29 -2.30 5.72
N LYS A 98 5.31 -3.23 6.69
CA LYS A 98 5.01 -4.63 6.47
C LYS A 98 3.49 -4.85 6.42
N PHE A 99 3.07 -5.69 5.48
CA PHE A 99 1.67 -6.12 5.34
C PHE A 99 1.60 -7.64 5.31
N ASP A 100 0.53 -8.17 5.87
CA ASP A 100 0.16 -9.57 5.69
C ASP A 100 -0.59 -9.71 4.35
N SER A 101 -0.28 -10.76 3.58
CA SER A 101 -0.85 -10.95 2.25
C SER A 101 -2.37 -11.20 2.27
N ARG A 102 -2.94 -11.55 3.41
CA ARG A 102 -4.39 -11.68 3.55
C ARG A 102 -5.13 -10.36 3.39
N ARG A 103 -4.42 -9.23 3.49
CA ARG A 103 -4.99 -7.90 3.25
C ARG A 103 -5.18 -7.57 1.77
N LEU A 104 -4.59 -8.36 0.87
CA LEU A 104 -4.69 -8.13 -0.57
C LEU A 104 -6.09 -8.47 -1.08
N ALA A 105 -6.73 -7.52 -1.75
CA ALA A 105 -8.08 -7.68 -2.28
C ALA A 105 -8.03 -7.95 -3.79
N ASP A 106 -7.68 -6.95 -4.59
CA ASP A 106 -7.63 -7.05 -6.04
C ASP A 106 -6.32 -6.50 -6.60
N LYS A 107 -5.77 -7.22 -7.56
CA LYS A 107 -4.56 -6.75 -8.26
C LYS A 107 -4.95 -5.68 -9.27
N MET A 108 -4.29 -4.52 -9.17
CA MET A 108 -4.49 -3.42 -10.11
C MET A 108 -3.59 -3.53 -11.33
N GLY A 109 -2.38 -4.05 -11.16
CA GLY A 109 -1.41 -4.17 -12.24
C GLY A 109 0.02 -4.30 -11.72
N LYS A 110 0.95 -4.03 -12.60
CA LYS A 110 2.38 -4.19 -12.31
C LYS A 110 3.16 -3.06 -12.98
N ILE A 111 4.13 -2.48 -12.27
CA ILE A 111 4.98 -1.45 -12.86
C ILE A 111 6.22 -2.06 -13.48
N GLY A 112 6.83 -1.34 -14.44
CA GLY A 112 8.05 -1.78 -15.10
C GLY A 112 9.26 -1.72 -14.18
N GLU A 113 10.31 -2.46 -14.55
CA GLU A 113 11.54 -2.54 -13.76
C GLU A 113 12.23 -1.20 -13.58
N GLU A 114 12.28 -0.36 -14.62
CA GLU A 114 12.93 0.94 -14.53
C GLU A 114 12.26 1.84 -13.50
N LYS A 115 10.93 1.91 -13.54
CA LYS A 115 10.18 2.70 -12.55
C LYS A 115 10.36 2.13 -11.15
N PHE A 116 10.36 0.81 -11.03
CA PHE A 116 10.55 0.15 -9.76
C PHE A 116 11.92 0.45 -9.16
N ASP A 117 12.98 0.38 -9.97
CA ASP A 117 14.33 0.69 -9.53
C ASP A 117 14.47 2.15 -9.09
N ALA A 118 13.85 3.07 -9.82
CA ALA A 118 13.82 4.49 -9.44
C ALA A 118 13.12 4.70 -8.11
N ILE A 119 12.01 3.99 -7.87
CA ILE A 119 11.26 4.08 -6.61
C ILE A 119 12.11 3.53 -5.45
N LYS A 120 12.79 2.41 -5.64
CA LYS A 120 13.67 1.85 -4.60
C LYS A 120 14.79 2.82 -4.24
N ALA A 121 15.37 3.49 -5.24
CA ALA A 121 16.40 4.50 -5.00
C ALA A 121 15.84 5.67 -4.17
N GLU A 122 14.62 6.11 -4.45
CA GLU A 122 13.97 7.16 -3.66
C GLU A 122 13.66 6.72 -2.24
N ILE A 123 13.29 5.47 -2.02
CA ILE A 123 13.08 4.92 -0.68
C ILE A 123 14.37 5.02 0.13
N ILE A 124 15.47 4.55 -0.44
CA ILE A 124 16.78 4.59 0.21
C ILE A 124 17.15 6.03 0.55
N LYS A 125 16.99 6.93 -0.41
CA LYS A 125 17.29 8.35 -0.23
C LYS A 125 16.46 8.98 0.88
N SER A 126 15.18 8.58 1.02
CA SER A 126 14.29 9.15 2.02
C SER A 126 14.69 8.82 3.46
N PHE A 127 15.49 7.78 3.66
CA PHE A 127 15.99 7.39 4.96
C PHE A 127 17.40 7.95 5.27
N GLN A 128 18.03 8.65 4.33
CA GLN A 128 19.34 9.23 4.54
C GLN A 128 19.20 10.58 5.27
N PRO A 129 20.13 10.91 6.17
CA PRO A 129 20.11 12.23 6.81
C PRO A 129 20.36 13.34 5.79
N CYS A 130 19.79 14.51 6.04
CA CYS A 130 19.98 15.68 5.20
C CYS A 130 21.41 16.23 5.30
#